data_41c506582296bb311ef1c669a5586d81
#
_entry.id   41c506582296bb311ef1c669a5586d81
#
_cell.length_a   1.000
_cell.length_b   1.000
_cell.length_c   1.000
_cell.angle_alpha   90.00
_cell.angle_beta   90.00
_cell.angle_gamma   90.00
#
_symmetry.space_group_name_H-M   'P 1'
#
loop_
_entity.id
_entity.type
_entity.pdbx_description
1 polymer ?
#
loop_
_entity_poly.entity_id
_entity_poly.type
_entity_poly.pdbx_seq_one_letter_code
_entity_poly.pdbx_strand_id
1 'polypeptide(L)'
;MAEKRTYQQRREYIIKAVQRRREKVRQMAVEYKGGSCEVCGYNRCIEALEFHHVDPTKKDFGISSKGYARSWEKVKTEIEKCVLLCANCHREYHAGKLQLSQVTVIEKSDEFREAFSKEI
;
A
#
# COMPACT_ATOMS: atom_id res chain seq x y z
N MET A 1 29.53 -11.32 -22.33
CA MET A 1 28.69 -11.37 -23.55
C MET A 1 27.30 -10.86 -23.25
N ALA A 2 26.79 -10.03 -24.16
CA ALA A 2 25.44 -9.53 -24.02
C ALA A 2 24.43 -10.68 -24.19
N GLU A 3 23.48 -10.74 -23.28
CA GLU A 3 22.42 -11.74 -23.34
C GLU A 3 21.48 -11.44 -24.50
N LYS A 4 21.29 -12.42 -25.37
CA LYS A 4 20.45 -12.24 -26.54
C LYS A 4 19.03 -12.70 -26.29
N ARG A 5 18.29 -11.90 -25.55
CA ARG A 5 16.86 -12.14 -25.33
C ARG A 5 16.06 -11.65 -26.52
N THR A 6 15.02 -12.40 -26.87
CA THR A 6 14.04 -11.93 -27.84
C THR A 6 13.25 -10.75 -27.28
N TYR A 7 12.53 -10.02 -28.12
CA TYR A 7 11.63 -8.96 -27.70
C TYR A 7 10.62 -9.48 -26.68
N GLN A 8 10.02 -10.64 -26.96
CA GLN A 8 9.04 -11.27 -26.07
C GLN A 8 9.65 -11.59 -24.70
N GLN A 9 10.84 -12.17 -24.69
CA GLN A 9 11.52 -12.50 -23.44
C GLN A 9 11.86 -11.27 -22.62
N ARG A 10 12.30 -10.18 -23.25
CA ARG A 10 12.60 -8.92 -22.57
C ARG A 10 11.34 -8.30 -21.99
N ARG A 11 10.25 -8.34 -22.73
CA ARG A 11 8.96 -7.84 -22.27
C ARG A 11 8.49 -8.59 -21.03
N GLU A 12 8.55 -9.91 -21.05
CA GLU A 12 8.16 -10.74 -19.91
C GLU A 12 9.01 -10.48 -18.68
N TYR A 13 10.32 -10.33 -18.88
CA TYR A 13 11.23 -10.00 -17.79
C TYR A 13 10.87 -8.67 -17.14
N ILE A 14 10.62 -7.65 -17.92
CA ILE A 14 10.26 -6.31 -17.43
C ILE A 14 8.93 -6.37 -16.68
N ILE A 15 7.92 -7.05 -17.23
CA ILE A 15 6.61 -7.18 -16.57
C ILE A 15 6.77 -7.83 -15.20
N LYS A 16 7.51 -8.93 -15.12
CA LYS A 16 7.74 -9.63 -13.85
C LYS A 16 8.50 -8.76 -12.84
N ALA A 17 9.50 -8.01 -13.32
CA ALA A 17 10.27 -7.13 -12.46
C ALA A 17 9.39 -6.02 -11.87
N VAL A 18 8.51 -5.43 -12.67
CA VAL A 18 7.57 -4.39 -12.22
C VAL A 18 6.59 -4.97 -11.20
N GLN A 19 6.05 -6.16 -11.47
CA GLN A 19 5.12 -6.83 -10.54
C GLN A 19 5.78 -7.10 -9.20
N ARG A 20 7.00 -7.62 -9.19
CA ARG A 20 7.73 -7.89 -7.94
C ARG A 20 7.97 -6.61 -7.15
N ARG A 21 8.32 -5.53 -7.82
CA ARG A 21 8.51 -4.25 -7.14
C ARG A 21 7.22 -3.74 -6.52
N ARG A 22 6.11 -3.82 -7.25
CA ARG A 22 4.80 -3.39 -6.73
C ARG A 22 4.38 -4.22 -5.52
N GLU A 23 4.59 -5.52 -5.57
CA GLU A 23 4.30 -6.40 -4.44
C GLU A 23 5.14 -6.06 -3.22
N LYS A 24 6.43 -5.80 -3.42
CA LYS A 24 7.33 -5.39 -2.35
C LYS A 24 6.91 -4.07 -1.72
N VAL A 25 6.61 -3.07 -2.55
CA VAL A 25 6.18 -1.75 -2.07
C VAL A 25 4.85 -1.86 -1.32
N ARG A 26 3.91 -2.66 -1.84
CA ARG A 26 2.65 -2.91 -1.16
C ARG A 26 2.86 -3.55 0.20
N GLN A 27 3.72 -4.56 0.29
CA GLN A 27 4.05 -5.20 1.55
C GLN A 27 4.65 -4.19 2.54
N MET A 28 5.57 -3.37 2.08
CA MET A 28 6.17 -2.31 2.90
C MET A 28 5.11 -1.33 3.40
N ALA A 29 4.18 -0.93 2.52
CA ALA A 29 3.11 -0.01 2.86
C ALA A 29 2.19 -0.58 3.94
N VAL A 30 1.79 -1.85 3.79
CA VAL A 30 0.95 -2.54 4.77
C VAL A 30 1.66 -2.64 6.11
N GLU A 31 2.92 -3.04 6.12
CA GLU A 31 3.73 -3.14 7.34
C GLU A 31 3.91 -1.78 8.00
N TYR A 32 4.13 -0.73 7.22
CA TYR A 32 4.26 0.63 7.70
C TYR A 32 3.01 1.10 8.44
N LYS A 33 1.84 0.67 8.02
CA LYS A 33 0.56 1.01 8.65
C LYS A 33 0.16 0.02 9.77
N GLY A 34 1.04 -0.89 10.13
CA GLY A 34 0.82 -1.80 11.24
C GLY A 34 0.46 -3.23 10.87
N GLY A 35 0.26 -3.53 9.59
CA GLY A 35 0.10 -4.90 9.11
C GLY A 35 -1.27 -5.53 9.34
N SER A 36 -2.26 -4.79 9.84
CA SER A 36 -3.59 -5.33 10.12
C SER A 36 -4.67 -4.29 9.88
N CYS A 37 -5.88 -4.77 9.65
CA CYS A 37 -7.05 -3.88 9.57
C CYS A 37 -7.16 -3.07 10.86
N GLU A 38 -7.29 -1.75 10.72
CA GLU A 38 -7.33 -0.85 11.88
C GLU A 38 -8.68 -0.91 12.61
N VAL A 39 -9.69 -1.57 12.04
CA VAL A 39 -11.00 -1.72 12.66
C VAL A 39 -11.16 -3.09 13.34
N CYS A 40 -10.94 -4.18 12.59
CA CYS A 40 -11.21 -5.52 13.10
C CYS A 40 -9.96 -6.35 13.41
N GLY A 41 -8.77 -5.85 13.05
CA GLY A 41 -7.52 -6.56 13.32
C GLY A 41 -7.16 -7.66 12.34
N TYR A 42 -7.91 -7.83 11.27
CA TYR A 42 -7.62 -8.85 10.26
C TYR A 42 -6.22 -8.68 9.70
N ASN A 43 -5.44 -9.77 9.64
CA ASN A 43 -4.06 -9.72 9.16
C ASN A 43 -3.59 -11.00 8.45
N ARG A 44 -4.52 -11.80 7.94
CA ARG A 44 -4.18 -13.11 7.33
C ARG A 44 -3.60 -13.01 5.93
N CYS A 45 -4.01 -12.00 5.17
CA CYS A 45 -3.70 -11.91 3.76
C CYS A 45 -3.51 -10.44 3.40
N ILE A 46 -2.31 -10.09 2.91
CA ILE A 46 -1.99 -8.72 2.52
C ILE A 46 -2.91 -8.24 1.41
N GLU A 47 -3.28 -9.13 0.49
CA GLU A 47 -4.14 -8.80 -0.64
C GLU A 47 -5.56 -8.42 -0.22
N ALA A 48 -5.97 -8.79 0.99
CA ALA A 48 -7.26 -8.43 1.55
C ALA A 48 -7.23 -7.12 2.36
N LEU A 49 -6.06 -6.48 2.46
CA LEU A 49 -5.90 -5.21 3.14
C LEU A 49 -5.84 -4.08 2.11
N GLU A 50 -6.62 -3.03 2.35
CA GLU A 50 -6.79 -1.94 1.41
C GLU A 50 -6.59 -0.61 2.13
N PHE A 51 -6.08 0.39 1.39
CA PHE A 51 -5.91 1.74 1.94
C PHE A 51 -7.13 2.60 1.59
N HIS A 52 -7.70 3.23 2.60
CA HIS A 52 -8.84 4.13 2.45
C HIS A 52 -8.41 5.54 2.84
N HIS A 53 -8.54 6.50 1.92
CA HIS A 53 -8.24 7.90 2.22
C HIS A 53 -9.28 8.45 3.19
N VAL A 54 -8.82 8.96 4.33
CA VAL A 54 -9.69 9.54 5.35
C VAL A 54 -10.35 10.81 4.80
N ASP A 55 -9.58 11.63 4.11
CA ASP A 55 -10.08 12.85 3.48
C ASP A 55 -9.78 12.79 1.98
N PRO A 56 -10.80 12.50 1.13
CA PRO A 56 -10.60 12.41 -0.31
C PRO A 56 -10.08 13.70 -0.96
N THR A 57 -10.29 14.86 -0.32
CA THR A 57 -9.84 16.14 -0.87
C THR A 57 -8.32 16.29 -0.81
N LYS A 58 -7.64 15.51 0.05
CA LYS A 58 -6.19 15.52 0.21
C LYS A 58 -5.48 14.44 -0.58
N LYS A 59 -6.23 13.67 -1.35
CA LYS A 59 -5.70 12.56 -2.14
C LYS A 59 -4.92 13.11 -3.34
N ASP A 60 -3.63 12.74 -3.45
CA ASP A 60 -2.80 13.07 -4.60
C ASP A 60 -2.90 12.01 -5.68
N PHE A 61 -2.96 10.73 -5.28
CA PHE A 61 -3.14 9.63 -6.23
C PHE A 61 -3.80 8.44 -5.53
N GLY A 62 -4.40 7.55 -6.32
CA GLY A 62 -4.99 6.33 -5.79
C GLY A 62 -3.93 5.31 -5.43
N ILE A 63 -4.06 4.70 -4.26
CA ILE A 63 -3.17 3.61 -3.84
C ILE A 63 -3.76 2.31 -4.36
N SER A 64 -3.30 1.93 -5.53
CA SER A 64 -3.63 0.69 -6.21
C SER A 64 -2.33 0.13 -6.76
N SER A 65 -2.41 -0.91 -7.60
CA SER A 65 -1.23 -1.47 -8.24
C SER A 65 -0.42 -0.40 -8.99
N LYS A 66 -1.06 0.62 -9.55
CA LYS A 66 -0.37 1.72 -10.23
C LYS A 66 0.29 2.68 -9.23
N GLY A 67 -0.33 2.90 -8.07
CA GLY A 67 0.23 3.72 -7.01
C GLY A 67 1.55 3.16 -6.50
N TYR A 68 1.66 1.86 -6.39
CA TYR A 68 2.87 1.20 -5.91
C TYR A 68 4.05 1.27 -6.89
N ALA A 69 3.84 1.73 -8.12
CA ALA A 69 4.93 1.99 -9.06
C ALA A 69 5.70 3.27 -8.76
N ARG A 70 5.17 4.13 -7.89
CA ARG A 70 5.81 5.39 -7.50
C ARG A 70 6.94 5.13 -6.51
N SER A 71 7.76 6.15 -6.25
CA SER A 71 8.84 6.04 -5.27
C SER A 71 8.26 5.75 -3.89
N TRP A 72 9.01 5.06 -3.04
CA TRP A 72 8.58 4.75 -1.68
C TRP A 72 8.23 6.03 -0.89
N GLU A 73 9.00 7.10 -1.07
CA GLU A 73 8.73 8.37 -0.37
C GLU A 73 7.35 8.91 -0.72
N LYS A 74 6.94 8.85 -1.98
CA LYS A 74 5.62 9.28 -2.41
C LYS A 74 4.53 8.38 -1.88
N VAL A 75 4.74 7.07 -1.94
CA VAL A 75 3.79 6.08 -1.41
C VAL A 75 3.62 6.27 0.08
N LYS A 76 4.71 6.41 0.81
CA LYS A 76 4.70 6.60 2.26
C LYS A 76 3.89 7.86 2.65
N THR A 77 4.13 8.96 1.98
CA THR A 77 3.39 10.20 2.21
C THR A 77 1.90 10.02 1.95
N GLU A 78 1.55 9.29 0.91
CA GLU A 78 0.15 9.07 0.56
C GLU A 78 -0.55 8.14 1.55
N ILE A 79 0.09 7.05 1.97
CA ILE A 79 -0.53 6.12 2.91
C ILE A 79 -0.69 6.70 4.31
N GLU A 80 0.07 7.73 4.67
CA GLU A 80 -0.13 8.45 5.92
C GLU A 80 -1.49 9.15 5.97
N LYS A 81 -2.07 9.44 4.80
CA LYS A 81 -3.40 10.03 4.68
C LYS A 81 -4.53 9.00 4.74
N CYS A 82 -4.19 7.73 4.91
CA CYS A 82 -5.14 6.61 4.81
C CYS A 82 -5.24 5.83 6.09
N VAL A 83 -6.35 5.10 6.24
CA VAL A 83 -6.46 3.99 7.19
C VAL A 83 -6.35 2.69 6.43
N LEU A 84 -5.81 1.66 7.09
CA LEU A 84 -5.70 0.32 6.51
C LEU A 84 -6.92 -0.48 6.95
N LEU A 85 -7.71 -0.93 5.99
CA LEU A 85 -8.94 -1.68 6.22
C LEU A 85 -8.90 -3.00 5.46
N CYS A 86 -9.47 -4.06 6.05
CA CYS A 86 -9.71 -5.27 5.28
C CYS A 86 -10.86 -5.04 4.30
N ALA A 87 -10.97 -5.91 3.29
CA ALA A 87 -11.99 -5.78 2.25
C ALA A 87 -13.41 -5.68 2.83
N ASN A 88 -13.70 -6.45 3.88
CA ASN A 88 -15.02 -6.42 4.51
C ASN A 88 -15.29 -5.08 5.21
N CYS A 89 -14.35 -4.61 6.03
CA CYS A 89 -14.51 -3.33 6.72
C CYS A 89 -14.60 -2.16 5.72
N HIS A 90 -13.84 -2.23 4.64
CA HIS A 90 -13.87 -1.20 3.59
C HIS A 90 -15.24 -1.14 2.92
N ARG A 91 -15.83 -2.31 2.61
CA ARG A 91 -17.17 -2.39 2.04
C ARG A 91 -18.24 -1.94 3.02
N GLU A 92 -18.11 -2.33 4.30
CA GLU A 92 -19.04 -1.91 5.34
C GLU A 92 -19.03 -0.39 5.52
N TYR A 93 -17.85 0.22 5.43
CA TYR A 93 -17.73 1.67 5.49
C TYR A 93 -18.46 2.33 4.31
N HIS A 94 -18.24 1.85 3.08
CA HIS A 94 -18.91 2.41 1.91
C HIS A 94 -20.41 2.16 1.90
N ALA A 95 -20.87 1.10 2.57
CA ALA A 95 -22.31 0.82 2.73
C ALA A 95 -22.95 1.66 3.85
N GLY A 96 -22.17 2.48 4.54
CA GLY A 96 -22.69 3.31 5.63
C GLY A 96 -22.90 2.57 6.95
N LYS A 97 -22.36 1.35 7.07
CA LYS A 97 -22.53 0.50 8.27
C LYS A 97 -21.37 0.59 9.25
N LEU A 98 -20.26 1.18 8.85
CA LEU A 98 -19.07 1.30 9.66
C LEU A 98 -18.65 2.77 9.69
N GLN A 99 -18.34 3.27 10.89
CA GLN A 99 -17.86 4.63 11.05
C GLN A 99 -16.39 4.63 11.45
N LEU A 100 -15.59 5.47 10.79
CA LEU A 100 -14.15 5.57 11.05
C LEU A 100 -13.81 6.59 12.14
N SER A 101 -14.79 7.24 12.73
CA SER A 101 -14.57 8.22 13.82
C SER A 101 -13.88 7.60 15.03
N GLN A 102 -13.97 6.28 15.20
CA GLN A 102 -13.33 5.55 16.29
C GLN A 102 -11.93 5.05 15.94
N VAL A 103 -11.51 5.22 14.71
CA VAL A 103 -10.21 4.77 14.22
C VAL A 103 -9.30 5.98 14.10
N THR A 104 -8.19 5.96 14.84
CA THR A 104 -7.21 7.03 14.78
C THR A 104 -6.15 6.69 13.75
N VAL A 105 -5.87 7.63 12.84
CA VAL A 105 -4.73 7.48 11.94
C VAL A 105 -3.47 7.59 12.76
N ILE A 106 -2.73 6.50 12.85
CA ILE A 106 -1.52 6.43 13.66
C ILE A 106 -0.36 7.04 12.86
N GLU A 107 0.21 8.12 13.39
CA GLU A 107 1.45 8.66 12.85
C GLU A 107 2.60 7.79 13.35
N LYS A 108 3.41 7.32 12.42
CA LYS A 108 4.57 6.53 12.76
C LYS A 108 5.70 7.44 13.25
N SER A 109 6.50 6.94 14.16
CA SER A 109 7.67 7.68 14.62
C SER A 109 8.66 7.89 13.47
N ASP A 110 9.47 8.95 13.57
CA ASP A 110 10.49 9.25 12.58
C ASP A 110 11.49 8.09 12.46
N GLU A 111 11.82 7.45 13.56
CA GLU A 111 12.69 6.28 13.59
C GLU A 111 12.14 5.15 12.73
N PHE A 112 10.86 4.87 12.85
CA PHE A 112 10.19 3.85 12.05
C PHE A 112 10.19 4.21 10.56
N ARG A 113 9.96 5.49 10.25
CA ARG A 113 10.00 5.99 8.87
C ARG A 113 11.38 5.82 8.24
N GLU A 114 12.42 6.13 9.00
CA GLU A 114 13.81 5.94 8.54
C GLU A 114 14.12 4.49 8.23
N ALA A 115 13.68 3.57 9.08
CA ALA A 115 13.87 2.14 8.88
C ALA A 115 13.26 1.68 7.55
N PHE A 116 12.05 2.15 7.21
CA PHE A 116 11.41 1.81 5.94
C PHE A 116 12.05 2.51 4.75
N SER A 117 12.55 3.73 4.92
CA SER A 117 13.23 4.46 3.85
C SER A 117 14.49 3.76 3.38
N LYS A 118 15.18 3.05 4.25
CA LYS A 118 16.41 2.32 3.92
C LYS A 118 16.15 1.02 3.16
N GLU A 119 14.92 0.54 3.14
CA GLU A 119 14.53 -0.71 2.48
C GLU A 119 14.47 -0.59 0.96
N ILE A 120 14.43 0.60 0.43
CA ILE A 120 14.37 0.90 -0.99
C ILE A 120 15.64 1.60 -1.47
#